data_1ee4f41fb14467167e3ebbf7c8bf39c0
#
_entry.id   1ee4f41fb14467167e3ebbf7c8bf39c0
#
_cell.length_a   1.000
_cell.length_b   1.000
_cell.length_c   1.000
_cell.angle_alpha   90.00
_cell.angle_beta   90.00
_cell.angle_gamma   90.00
#
_symmetry.space_group_name_H-M   'P 1'
#
loop_
_entity.id
_entity.type
_entity.pdbx_description
1 polymer ?
#
loop_
_entity_poly.entity_id
_entity_poly.type
_entity_poly.pdbx_seq_one_letter_code
_entity_poly.pdbx_strand_id
1 'polypeptide(L)'
;MTIHSPLLIALAAAAALSSAPALALDSPSGPGLMRCTAVISRLSSTQVSDRMPVLSWAQGYLSGIASVASAFDGTSDVEVPTYDDLQPRIVTLCKADPTSDLYHVARRLSARRNRDL
;
A
#
# COMPACT_ATOMS: atom_id res chain seq x y z
N MET A 1 -18.73 -12.48 -71.57
CA MET A 1 -18.18 -11.39 -70.75
C MET A 1 -18.44 -11.75 -69.25
N THR A 2 -17.43 -12.24 -68.62
CA THR A 2 -17.46 -12.67 -67.26
C THR A 2 -16.93 -11.54 -66.38
N ILE A 3 -17.81 -10.95 -65.60
CA ILE A 3 -17.42 -9.92 -64.62
C ILE A 3 -17.00 -10.64 -63.36
N HIS A 4 -15.72 -10.60 -63.09
CA HIS A 4 -15.18 -11.10 -61.84
C HIS A 4 -15.26 -10.00 -60.80
N SER A 5 -16.17 -10.15 -59.86
CA SER A 5 -16.23 -9.31 -58.64
C SER A 5 -15.11 -9.71 -57.73
N PRO A 6 -14.25 -8.79 -57.31
CA PRO A 6 -13.30 -9.08 -56.24
C PRO A 6 -14.02 -9.10 -54.91
N LEU A 7 -13.90 -10.23 -54.26
CA LEU A 7 -14.37 -10.44 -52.89
C LEU A 7 -13.52 -9.57 -51.95
N LEU A 8 -14.11 -8.51 -51.47
CA LEU A 8 -13.52 -7.71 -50.40
C LEU A 8 -13.58 -8.52 -49.10
N ILE A 9 -12.46 -9.15 -48.79
CA ILE A 9 -12.27 -9.75 -47.46
C ILE A 9 -11.99 -8.60 -46.52
N ALA A 10 -13.03 -8.16 -45.81
CA ALA A 10 -12.88 -7.27 -44.66
C ALA A 10 -12.22 -8.05 -43.53
N LEU A 11 -10.93 -7.84 -43.33
CA LEU A 11 -10.22 -8.30 -42.16
C LEU A 11 -10.70 -7.43 -40.98
N ALA A 12 -11.70 -7.89 -40.22
CA ALA A 12 -12.01 -7.34 -38.94
C ALA A 12 -10.88 -7.72 -37.99
N ALA A 13 -9.92 -6.84 -37.83
CA ALA A 13 -8.97 -6.90 -36.75
C ALA A 13 -9.73 -6.64 -35.46
N ALA A 14 -10.17 -7.71 -34.80
CA ALA A 14 -10.63 -7.64 -33.43
C ALA A 14 -9.41 -7.25 -32.58
N ALA A 15 -9.27 -5.96 -32.33
CA ALA A 15 -8.41 -5.47 -31.28
C ALA A 15 -8.97 -5.98 -29.97
N ALA A 16 -8.47 -7.12 -29.52
CA ALA A 16 -8.64 -7.56 -28.15
C ALA A 16 -7.95 -6.52 -27.28
N LEU A 17 -8.73 -5.53 -26.83
CA LEU A 17 -8.37 -4.67 -25.73
C LEU A 17 -8.26 -5.60 -24.53
N SER A 18 -7.06 -6.13 -24.31
CA SER A 18 -6.69 -6.72 -23.05
C SER A 18 -6.77 -5.60 -22.03
N SER A 19 -7.94 -5.42 -21.43
CA SER A 19 -8.06 -4.65 -20.22
C SER A 19 -7.22 -5.39 -19.18
N ALA A 20 -5.96 -4.93 -19.01
CA ALA A 20 -5.18 -5.32 -17.86
C ALA A 20 -6.07 -5.07 -16.65
N PRO A 21 -6.29 -6.07 -15.75
CA PRO A 21 -7.03 -5.81 -14.53
C PRO A 21 -6.34 -4.61 -13.89
N ALA A 22 -7.10 -3.57 -13.59
CA ALA A 22 -6.60 -2.47 -12.80
C ALA A 22 -6.06 -3.13 -11.53
N LEU A 23 -4.72 -3.23 -11.43
CA LEU A 23 -4.06 -3.69 -10.22
C LEU A 23 -4.61 -2.76 -9.17
N ALA A 24 -5.33 -3.33 -8.21
CA ALA A 24 -5.85 -2.58 -7.10
C ALA A 24 -4.63 -2.04 -6.35
N LEU A 25 -4.25 -0.79 -6.67
CA LEU A 25 -3.16 -0.07 -6.01
C LEU A 25 -3.38 0.03 -4.50
N ASP A 26 -4.61 -0.29 -4.07
CA ASP A 26 -5.04 -0.29 -2.68
C ASP A 26 -4.91 -1.64 -1.98
N SER A 27 -4.45 -2.69 -2.67
CA SER A 27 -4.28 -4.00 -2.03
C SER A 27 -2.96 -4.03 -1.26
N PRO A 28 -3.00 -4.20 0.06
CA PRO A 28 -1.79 -4.35 0.84
C PRO A 28 -1.05 -5.63 0.43
N SER A 29 0.27 -5.62 0.57
CA SER A 29 1.13 -6.77 0.29
C SER A 29 2.15 -6.97 1.39
N GLY A 30 2.70 -8.18 1.46
CA GLY A 30 3.73 -8.51 2.42
C GLY A 30 3.30 -8.28 3.87
N PRO A 31 4.14 -7.64 4.69
CA PRO A 31 3.83 -7.39 6.10
C PRO A 31 2.54 -6.61 6.36
N GLY A 32 2.06 -5.84 5.38
CA GLY A 32 0.78 -5.12 5.49
C GLY A 32 -0.42 -6.03 5.77
N LEU A 33 -0.40 -7.27 5.29
CA LEU A 33 -1.45 -8.26 5.54
C LEU A 33 -1.34 -8.96 6.91
N MET A 34 -0.27 -8.70 7.65
CA MET A 34 -0.04 -9.34 8.94
C MET A 34 -1.06 -8.88 9.96
N ARG A 35 -1.75 -9.80 10.59
CA ARG A 35 -2.71 -9.52 11.66
C ARG A 35 -2.01 -8.91 12.88
N CYS A 36 -2.71 -8.04 13.58
CA CYS A 36 -2.19 -7.34 14.74
C CYS A 36 -1.64 -8.25 15.83
N THR A 37 -2.21 -9.43 16.04
CA THR A 37 -1.67 -10.43 16.98
C THR A 37 -0.26 -10.86 16.59
N ALA A 38 -0.01 -11.13 15.31
CA ALA A 38 1.31 -11.48 14.80
C ALA A 38 2.26 -10.27 14.79
N VAL A 39 1.75 -9.08 14.49
CA VAL A 39 2.53 -7.82 14.54
C VAL A 39 3.07 -7.59 15.95
N ILE A 40 2.23 -7.69 16.97
CA ILE A 40 2.64 -7.54 18.38
C ILE A 40 3.70 -8.57 18.74
N SER A 41 3.51 -9.83 18.36
CA SER A 41 4.47 -10.91 18.62
C SER A 41 5.84 -10.59 18.00
N ARG A 42 5.87 -10.14 16.74
CA ARG A 42 7.12 -9.80 16.07
C ARG A 42 7.80 -8.58 16.68
N LEU A 43 7.05 -7.53 17.00
CA LEU A 43 7.61 -6.32 17.62
C LEU A 43 8.08 -6.56 19.07
N SER A 44 7.57 -7.57 19.75
CA SER A 44 8.00 -7.97 21.09
C SER A 44 9.25 -8.85 21.09
N SER A 45 9.70 -9.30 19.92
CA SER A 45 10.92 -10.10 19.79
C SER A 45 12.17 -9.28 20.09
N THR A 46 13.15 -9.92 20.72
CA THR A 46 14.50 -9.34 20.91
C THR A 46 15.33 -9.39 19.62
N GLN A 47 14.93 -10.21 18.64
CA GLN A 47 15.62 -10.34 17.37
C GLN A 47 15.26 -9.19 16.44
N VAL A 48 16.25 -8.49 15.94
CA VAL A 48 16.07 -7.39 14.96
C VAL A 48 15.42 -7.90 13.69
N SER A 49 15.80 -9.10 13.23
CA SER A 49 15.23 -9.75 12.04
C SER A 49 13.72 -9.97 12.11
N ASP A 50 13.14 -10.11 13.30
CA ASP A 50 11.70 -10.26 13.47
C ASP A 50 10.96 -8.93 13.41
N ARG A 51 11.56 -7.87 13.94
CA ARG A 51 10.95 -6.54 14.03
C ARG A 51 11.05 -5.76 12.71
N MET A 52 12.19 -5.86 12.04
CA MET A 52 12.51 -5.05 10.87
C MET A 52 11.50 -5.15 9.72
N PRO A 53 10.98 -6.33 9.34
CA PRO A 53 9.99 -6.41 8.27
C PRO A 53 8.72 -5.60 8.56
N VAL A 54 8.28 -5.57 9.81
CA VAL A 54 7.11 -4.79 10.25
C VAL A 54 7.40 -3.29 10.20
N LEU A 55 8.50 -2.89 10.82
CA LEU A 55 8.86 -1.46 10.94
C LEU A 55 9.23 -0.84 9.61
N SER A 56 10.01 -1.54 8.79
CA SER A 56 10.40 -1.04 7.47
C SER A 56 9.23 -0.94 6.50
N TRP A 57 8.30 -1.90 6.55
CA TRP A 57 7.09 -1.82 5.75
C TRP A 57 6.22 -0.62 6.16
N ALA A 58 5.98 -0.45 7.45
CA ALA A 58 5.17 0.66 7.97
C ALA A 58 5.81 2.02 7.66
N GLN A 59 7.11 2.15 7.84
CA GLN A 59 7.84 3.38 7.50
C GLN A 59 7.79 3.68 6.01
N GLY A 60 7.98 2.66 5.15
CA GLY A 60 7.88 2.81 3.70
C GLY A 60 6.49 3.23 3.25
N TYR A 61 5.44 2.67 3.84
CA TYR A 61 4.06 3.05 3.58
C TYR A 61 3.80 4.52 3.94
N LEU A 62 4.20 4.94 5.14
CA LEU A 62 4.05 6.33 5.59
C LEU A 62 4.89 7.31 4.77
N SER A 63 6.09 6.91 4.35
CA SER A 63 6.95 7.70 3.46
C SER A 63 6.29 7.90 2.09
N GLY A 64 5.67 6.85 1.55
CA GLY A 64 4.95 6.92 0.28
C GLY A 64 3.79 7.91 0.34
N ILE A 65 2.97 7.84 1.39
CA ILE A 65 1.86 8.79 1.61
C ILE A 65 2.39 10.23 1.76
N ALA A 66 3.47 10.40 2.53
CA ALA A 66 4.09 11.70 2.71
C ALA A 66 4.59 12.30 1.39
N SER A 67 5.21 11.47 0.55
CA SER A 67 5.70 11.90 -0.77
C SER A 67 4.56 12.32 -1.70
N VAL A 68 3.46 11.57 -1.70
CA VAL A 68 2.27 11.91 -2.50
C VAL A 68 1.65 13.22 -2.01
N ALA A 69 1.44 13.37 -0.70
CA ALA A 69 0.91 14.60 -0.12
C ALA A 69 1.78 15.81 -0.46
N SER A 70 3.10 15.69 -0.33
CA SER A 70 4.06 16.74 -0.69
C SER A 70 3.96 17.14 -2.17
N ALA A 71 3.77 16.18 -3.07
CA ALA A 71 3.64 16.44 -4.49
C ALA A 71 2.35 17.20 -4.84
N PHE A 72 1.24 16.96 -4.11
CA PHE A 72 -0.04 17.61 -4.36
C PHE A 72 -0.20 18.95 -3.61
N ASP A 73 0.25 19.00 -2.37
CA ASP A 73 0.01 20.16 -1.48
C ASP A 73 1.22 21.11 -1.41
N GLY A 74 2.35 20.76 -2.03
CA GLY A 74 3.60 21.54 -1.99
C GLY A 74 4.24 21.60 -0.59
N THR A 75 3.74 20.80 0.37
CA THR A 75 4.30 20.71 1.72
C THR A 75 5.48 19.74 1.75
N SER A 76 6.70 20.27 1.89
CA SER A 76 7.93 19.48 1.93
C SER A 76 8.25 18.88 3.32
N ASP A 77 7.46 19.21 4.34
CA ASP A 77 7.83 18.96 5.74
C ASP A 77 7.07 17.80 6.40
N VAL A 78 6.70 16.78 5.62
CA VAL A 78 6.08 15.60 6.21
C VAL A 78 7.17 14.70 6.79
N GLU A 79 7.42 14.87 8.08
CA GLU A 79 8.37 14.04 8.81
C GLU A 79 7.88 12.58 8.86
N VAL A 80 8.74 11.67 8.40
CA VAL A 80 8.49 10.22 8.51
C VAL A 80 8.95 9.77 9.87
N PRO A 81 8.10 9.11 10.68
CA PRO A 81 8.48 8.64 12.00
C PRO A 81 9.68 7.67 11.95
N THR A 82 10.53 7.73 12.95
CA THR A 82 11.60 6.75 13.13
C THR A 82 11.03 5.39 13.57
N TYR A 83 11.83 4.34 13.52
CA TYR A 83 11.41 3.03 14.02
C TYR A 83 11.06 3.05 15.51
N ASP A 84 11.82 3.81 16.31
CA ASP A 84 11.57 3.95 17.74
C ASP A 84 10.25 4.65 18.03
N ASP A 85 9.84 5.59 17.18
CA ASP A 85 8.53 6.25 17.29
C ASP A 85 7.39 5.38 16.80
N LEU A 86 7.62 4.59 15.73
CA LEU A 86 6.60 3.74 15.13
C LEU A 86 6.22 2.56 16.01
N GLN A 87 7.21 1.90 16.61
CA GLN A 87 6.99 0.66 17.33
C GLN A 87 5.93 0.79 18.43
N PRO A 88 6.00 1.73 19.38
CA PRO A 88 4.98 1.86 20.43
C PRO A 88 3.62 2.26 19.87
N ARG A 89 3.57 3.07 18.82
CA ARG A 89 2.31 3.50 18.20
C ARG A 89 1.60 2.34 17.51
N ILE A 90 2.33 1.51 16.77
CA ILE A 90 1.80 0.30 16.13
C ILE A 90 1.27 -0.65 17.19
N VAL A 91 2.04 -0.91 18.24
CA VAL A 91 1.64 -1.80 19.32
C VAL A 91 0.36 -1.31 20.01
N THR A 92 0.26 -0.02 20.31
CA THR A 92 -0.92 0.58 20.93
C THR A 92 -2.17 0.39 20.06
N LEU A 93 -2.07 0.67 18.76
CA LEU A 93 -3.21 0.52 17.84
C LEU A 93 -3.59 -0.95 17.63
N CYS A 94 -2.60 -1.83 17.55
CA CYS A 94 -2.84 -3.27 17.43
C CYS A 94 -3.48 -3.86 18.69
N LYS A 95 -3.11 -3.41 19.86
CA LYS A 95 -3.76 -3.84 21.12
C LYS A 95 -5.20 -3.36 21.23
N ALA A 96 -5.49 -2.17 20.69
CA ALA A 96 -6.85 -1.63 20.68
C ALA A 96 -7.78 -2.39 19.72
N ASP A 97 -7.24 -2.98 18.65
CA ASP A 97 -8.00 -3.79 17.67
C ASP A 97 -7.15 -4.97 17.19
N PRO A 98 -7.11 -6.08 17.95
CA PRO A 98 -6.29 -7.24 17.60
C PRO A 98 -6.69 -7.95 16.31
N THR A 99 -7.91 -7.74 15.83
CA THR A 99 -8.43 -8.33 14.59
C THR A 99 -8.02 -7.56 13.34
N SER A 100 -7.50 -6.35 13.50
CA SER A 100 -6.97 -5.52 12.44
C SER A 100 -5.66 -6.08 11.88
N ASP A 101 -5.14 -5.47 10.84
CA ASP A 101 -3.84 -5.76 10.23
C ASP A 101 -2.94 -4.52 10.21
N LEU A 102 -1.67 -4.74 9.87
CA LEU A 102 -0.68 -3.67 9.84
C LEU A 102 -1.03 -2.56 8.84
N TYR A 103 -1.67 -2.90 7.71
CA TYR A 103 -2.10 -1.92 6.71
C TYR A 103 -3.12 -0.92 7.29
N HIS A 104 -4.16 -1.43 7.97
CA HIS A 104 -5.17 -0.57 8.60
C HIS A 104 -4.57 0.27 9.73
N VAL A 105 -3.63 -0.29 10.49
CA VAL A 105 -2.87 0.46 11.51
C VAL A 105 -2.06 1.59 10.87
N ALA A 106 -1.33 1.32 9.81
CA ALA A 106 -0.54 2.34 9.10
C ALA A 106 -1.43 3.44 8.51
N ARG A 107 -2.59 3.10 7.96
CA ARG A 107 -3.59 4.08 7.50
C ARG A 107 -4.07 4.98 8.63
N ARG A 108 -4.33 4.43 9.81
CA ARG A 108 -4.74 5.22 10.99
C ARG A 108 -3.63 6.15 11.48
N LEU A 109 -2.39 5.71 11.39
CA LEU A 109 -1.24 6.56 11.72
C LEU A 109 -1.12 7.74 10.75
N SER A 110 -1.32 7.52 9.45
CA SER A 110 -1.29 8.59 8.45
C SER A 110 -2.44 9.59 8.64
N ALA A 111 -3.65 9.12 8.97
CA ALA A 111 -4.81 9.98 9.16
C ALA A 111 -4.70 10.88 10.41
N ARG A 112 -4.02 10.44 11.46
CA ARG A 112 -3.78 11.25 12.67
C ARG A 112 -2.86 12.44 12.38
N ARG A 113 -1.84 12.25 11.55
CA ARG A 113 -0.94 13.34 11.16
C ARG A 113 -1.65 14.48 10.44
N ASN A 114 -2.67 14.18 9.64
CA ASN A 114 -3.42 15.19 8.91
C ASN A 114 -4.38 16.01 9.79
N ARG A 115 -4.58 15.62 11.05
CA ARG A 115 -5.44 16.34 12.01
C ARG A 115 -4.68 17.26 12.95
N ASP A 116 -3.38 17.07 13.04
CA ASP A 116 -2.51 17.87 13.93
C ASP A 116 -1.84 19.05 13.17
N LEU A 117 -2.24 19.25 11.90
CA LEU A 117 -1.91 20.39 11.05
C LEU A 117 -3.13 21.29 10.88
#